data_a70124da42c7722a86e8f1f8af9870f9
#
_entry.id   a70124da42c7722a86e8f1f8af9870f9
#
_cell.length_a   1.000
_cell.length_b   1.000
_cell.length_c   1.000
_cell.angle_alpha   90.00
_cell.angle_beta   90.00
_cell.angle_gamma   90.00
#
_symmetry.space_group_name_H-M   'P 1'
#
loop_
_entity.id
_entity.type
_entity.pdbx_description
1 polymer ?
#
loop_
_entity_poly.entity_id
_entity_poly.type
_entity_poly.pdbx_seq_one_letter_code
_entity_poly.pdbx_strand_id
1 'polypeptide(L)'
;MGETVLLAAGGTGGHVFPGLATAAALHDARPDLEIAFVGTADRLEARLVPEAGWPLHTVPAMALRKDLSALKLPVVLGRAVSATRQLIRQSDVIAAVCFGGYTSVPLALAARTTGTPLVVHEQNAVPGRANKLASRAAAAVAVTFEQAADGFGSTRTVLTGNPVRPGLLPDAAPGEDLVAVRARLRDEALSTFGLRPDRRTLLVFGGSQGARQINRALTGAVGRWTRPEELQVLHATGSRTHDETVAAWEAVEHGGLHVVVEEFISRMDL
;
A
#
# COMPACT_ATOMS: atom_id res chain seq x y z
N MET A 1 21.75 -21.53 4.93
CA MET A 1 20.91 -20.34 4.76
C MET A 1 20.32 -20.43 3.36
N GLY A 2 19.03 -20.25 3.19
CA GLY A 2 18.39 -20.28 1.88
C GLY A 2 18.66 -19.00 1.08
N GLU A 3 18.39 -19.05 -0.23
CA GLU A 3 18.42 -17.86 -1.09
C GLU A 3 17.41 -16.82 -0.57
N THR A 4 17.83 -15.56 -0.42
CA THR A 4 17.02 -14.50 0.17
C THR A 4 16.59 -13.45 -0.88
N VAL A 5 15.34 -13.04 -0.85
CA VAL A 5 14.84 -11.84 -1.57
C VAL A 5 14.60 -10.73 -0.57
N LEU A 6 15.22 -9.55 -0.80
CA LEU A 6 15.17 -8.44 0.12
C LEU A 6 14.26 -7.32 -0.44
N LEU A 7 13.21 -6.95 0.30
CA LEU A 7 12.22 -5.97 -0.12
C LEU A 7 12.33 -4.66 0.67
N ALA A 8 12.25 -3.51 0.01
CA ALA A 8 12.11 -2.21 0.66
C ALA A 8 10.75 -1.58 0.31
N ALA A 9 9.87 -1.51 1.29
CA ALA A 9 8.50 -1.03 1.15
C ALA A 9 8.12 -0.18 2.36
N GLY A 10 8.56 1.08 2.40
CA GLY A 10 8.46 1.89 3.60
C GLY A 10 7.68 3.19 3.45
N GLY A 11 7.21 3.69 4.58
CA GLY A 11 6.64 5.01 4.78
C GLY A 11 5.12 5.11 4.71
N THR A 12 4.46 4.57 3.72
CA THR A 12 3.01 4.65 3.53
C THR A 12 2.40 3.32 3.11
N GLY A 13 1.08 3.15 3.32
CA GLY A 13 0.36 1.95 2.90
C GLY A 13 0.48 1.68 1.40
N GLY A 14 0.56 2.73 0.57
CA GLY A 14 0.75 2.59 -0.88
C GLY A 14 2.04 1.89 -1.30
N HIS A 15 3.05 1.85 -0.44
CA HIS A 15 4.29 1.09 -0.67
C HIS A 15 4.29 -0.24 0.09
N VAL A 16 3.82 -0.24 1.34
CA VAL A 16 3.89 -1.41 2.23
C VAL A 16 2.98 -2.52 1.74
N PHE A 17 1.73 -2.23 1.38
CA PHE A 17 0.79 -3.26 0.94
C PHE A 17 1.20 -3.96 -0.37
N PRO A 18 1.64 -3.27 -1.44
CA PRO A 18 2.21 -3.95 -2.60
C PRO A 18 3.44 -4.79 -2.28
N GLY A 19 4.29 -4.32 -1.35
CA GLY A 19 5.43 -5.10 -0.86
C GLY A 19 5.01 -6.40 -0.19
N LEU A 20 4.04 -6.34 0.72
CA LEU A 20 3.48 -7.51 1.41
C LEU A 20 2.79 -8.48 0.43
N ALA A 21 2.03 -7.95 -0.53
CA ALA A 21 1.40 -8.77 -1.56
C ALA A 21 2.44 -9.49 -2.44
N THR A 22 3.53 -8.80 -2.80
CA THR A 22 4.62 -9.41 -3.56
C THR A 22 5.35 -10.46 -2.74
N ALA A 23 5.59 -10.22 -1.44
CA ALA A 23 6.20 -11.19 -0.54
C ALA A 23 5.37 -12.49 -0.46
N ALA A 24 4.06 -12.37 -0.27
CA ALA A 24 3.15 -13.52 -0.24
C ALA A 24 3.18 -14.29 -1.56
N ALA A 25 3.06 -13.61 -2.70
CA ALA A 25 3.10 -14.24 -4.02
C ALA A 25 4.45 -14.92 -4.34
N LEU A 26 5.56 -14.34 -3.90
CA LEU A 26 6.88 -14.94 -4.03
C LEU A 26 7.01 -16.19 -3.17
N HIS A 27 6.51 -16.15 -1.94
CA HIS A 27 6.52 -17.31 -1.05
C HIS A 27 5.68 -18.46 -1.58
N ASP A 28 4.49 -18.16 -2.12
CA ASP A 28 3.62 -19.16 -2.74
C ASP A 28 4.27 -19.80 -3.99
N ALA A 29 4.93 -18.99 -4.81
CA ALA A 29 5.60 -19.47 -6.03
C ALA A 29 6.93 -20.19 -5.75
N ARG A 30 7.64 -19.79 -4.71
CA ARG A 30 8.97 -20.29 -4.34
C ARG A 30 9.09 -20.39 -2.81
N PRO A 31 8.50 -21.45 -2.20
CA PRO A 31 8.53 -21.63 -0.74
C PRO A 31 9.93 -21.87 -0.16
N ASP A 32 10.90 -22.16 -1.01
CA ASP A 32 12.31 -22.34 -0.69
C ASP A 32 13.05 -21.00 -0.46
N LEU A 33 12.49 -19.87 -0.91
CA LEU A 33 13.08 -18.55 -0.73
C LEU A 33 12.82 -17.98 0.67
N GLU A 34 13.87 -17.45 1.27
CA GLU A 34 13.72 -16.56 2.42
C GLU A 34 13.34 -15.16 1.95
N ILE A 35 12.32 -14.57 2.56
CA ILE A 35 11.87 -13.22 2.23
C ILE A 35 12.03 -12.34 3.46
N ALA A 36 12.71 -11.21 3.29
CA ALA A 36 12.93 -10.25 4.36
C ALA A 36 12.72 -8.81 3.87
N PHE A 37 12.39 -7.93 4.80
CA PHE A 37 12.19 -6.53 4.51
C PHE A 37 13.27 -5.64 5.12
N VAL A 38 13.56 -4.54 4.43
CA VAL A 38 14.32 -3.40 4.95
C VAL A 38 13.36 -2.23 5.15
N GLY A 39 13.31 -1.71 6.37
CA GLY A 39 12.41 -0.63 6.73
C GLY A 39 12.97 0.27 7.83
N THR A 40 12.11 1.12 8.39
CA THR A 40 12.42 1.95 9.57
C THR A 40 11.75 1.40 10.81
N ALA A 41 12.23 1.81 11.98
CA ALA A 41 11.68 1.34 13.25
C ALA A 41 10.39 2.09 13.69
N ASP A 42 10.05 3.21 13.01
CA ASP A 42 9.05 4.19 13.47
C ASP A 42 7.92 4.46 12.47
N ARG A 43 7.87 3.71 11.37
CA ARG A 43 6.86 3.90 10.32
C ARG A 43 5.91 2.72 10.21
N LEU A 44 5.01 2.79 9.24
CA LEU A 44 3.94 1.81 9.05
C LEU A 44 4.48 0.39 8.84
N GLU A 45 5.61 0.24 8.15
CA GLU A 45 6.27 -1.03 7.91
C GLU A 45 6.75 -1.71 9.20
N ALA A 46 7.14 -0.93 10.23
CA ALA A 46 7.58 -1.46 11.52
C ALA A 46 6.50 -2.30 12.23
N ARG A 47 5.24 -2.00 11.94
CA ARG A 47 4.09 -2.74 12.46
C ARG A 47 3.60 -3.80 11.48
N LEU A 48 3.30 -3.39 10.24
CA LEU A 48 2.61 -4.25 9.28
C LEU A 48 3.45 -5.42 8.75
N VAL A 49 4.78 -5.26 8.63
CA VAL A 49 5.64 -6.32 8.12
C VAL A 49 5.74 -7.48 9.10
N PRO A 50 6.05 -7.26 10.42
CA PRO A 50 6.01 -8.33 11.42
C PRO A 50 4.61 -8.92 11.64
N GLU A 51 3.54 -8.09 11.62
CA GLU A 51 2.15 -8.57 11.72
C GLU A 51 1.79 -9.54 10.59
N ALA A 52 2.39 -9.35 9.40
CA ALA A 52 2.23 -10.24 8.25
C ALA A 52 3.18 -11.47 8.28
N GLY A 53 3.97 -11.65 9.35
CA GLY A 53 4.86 -12.79 9.54
C GLY A 53 6.23 -12.67 8.87
N TRP A 54 6.59 -11.49 8.31
CA TRP A 54 7.87 -11.31 7.62
C TRP A 54 8.95 -10.67 8.51
N PRO A 55 10.22 -11.11 8.39
CA PRO A 55 11.34 -10.45 9.04
C PRO A 55 11.53 -9.01 8.56
N LEU A 56 11.75 -8.08 9.50
CA LEU A 56 12.06 -6.67 9.20
C LEU A 56 13.42 -6.30 9.75
N HIS A 57 14.34 -5.93 8.88
CA HIS A 57 15.63 -5.35 9.23
C HIS A 57 15.53 -3.83 9.23
N THR A 58 15.74 -3.21 10.38
CA THR A 58 15.62 -1.76 10.49
C THR A 58 16.92 -1.05 10.13
N VAL A 59 16.81 -0.01 9.31
CA VAL A 59 17.94 0.85 8.94
C VAL A 59 17.63 2.31 9.25
N PRO A 60 18.64 3.14 9.54
CA PRO A 60 18.42 4.57 9.71
C PRO A 60 17.83 5.16 8.44
N ALA A 61 16.71 5.87 8.55
CA ALA A 61 16.16 6.61 7.43
C ALA A 61 15.64 7.98 7.90
N MET A 62 15.72 8.97 7.02
CA MET A 62 15.26 10.31 7.31
C MET A 62 14.48 10.87 6.12
N ALA A 63 13.37 11.54 6.42
CA ALA A 63 12.60 12.26 5.41
C ALA A 63 13.43 13.42 4.86
N LEU A 64 13.37 13.63 3.54
CA LEU A 64 13.88 14.83 2.90
C LEU A 64 13.05 16.04 3.38
N ARG A 65 13.58 16.78 4.35
CA ARG A 65 13.02 18.05 4.80
C ARG A 65 13.85 19.21 4.25
N LYS A 66 13.20 20.37 4.05
CA LYS A 66 13.88 21.60 3.62
C LYS A 66 14.31 22.44 4.82
N ASP A 67 14.83 21.80 5.87
CA ASP A 67 15.32 22.45 7.09
C ASP A 67 16.78 22.02 7.37
N LEU A 68 17.36 22.54 8.44
CA LEU A 68 18.75 22.24 8.84
C LEU A 68 19.02 20.74 9.06
N SER A 69 17.97 19.92 9.20
CA SER A 69 18.12 18.46 9.29
C SER A 69 18.62 17.85 8.00
N ALA A 70 18.42 18.53 6.85
CA ALA A 70 18.93 18.09 5.53
C ALA A 70 20.45 17.94 5.52
N LEU A 71 21.21 18.69 6.34
CA LEU A 71 22.65 18.56 6.48
C LEU A 71 23.10 17.20 7.03
N LYS A 72 22.24 16.51 7.77
CA LYS A 72 22.51 15.17 8.31
C LYS A 72 22.20 14.06 7.31
N LEU A 73 21.49 14.37 6.23
CA LEU A 73 21.01 13.39 5.25
C LEU A 73 22.14 12.54 4.64
N PRO A 74 23.30 13.08 4.22
CA PRO A 74 24.37 12.27 3.66
C PRO A 74 24.93 11.23 4.65
N VAL A 75 25.04 11.60 5.93
CA VAL A 75 25.53 10.71 6.98
C VAL A 75 24.51 9.61 7.28
N VAL A 76 23.24 9.97 7.40
CA VAL A 76 22.16 8.99 7.64
C VAL A 76 22.03 8.04 6.46
N LEU A 77 22.07 8.56 5.24
CA LEU A 77 22.05 7.73 4.01
C LEU A 77 23.26 6.81 3.94
N GLY A 78 24.46 7.32 4.22
CA GLY A 78 25.68 6.52 4.23
C GLY A 78 25.62 5.36 5.25
N ARG A 79 25.09 5.61 6.46
CA ARG A 79 24.85 4.58 7.46
C ARG A 79 23.83 3.55 7.01
N ALA A 80 22.71 4.00 6.43
CA ALA A 80 21.67 3.11 5.91
C ALA A 80 22.20 2.21 4.77
N VAL A 81 22.93 2.78 3.83
CA VAL A 81 23.57 2.02 2.74
C VAL A 81 24.57 1.01 3.29
N SER A 82 25.41 1.42 4.27
CA SER A 82 26.39 0.51 4.89
C SER A 82 25.71 -0.65 5.60
N ALA A 83 24.68 -0.38 6.40
CA ALA A 83 23.92 -1.43 7.09
C ALA A 83 23.23 -2.38 6.10
N THR A 84 22.61 -1.85 5.05
CA THR A 84 21.98 -2.67 4.01
C THR A 84 22.99 -3.50 3.22
N ARG A 85 24.17 -2.94 2.91
CA ARG A 85 25.26 -3.71 2.27
C ARG A 85 25.77 -4.85 3.16
N GLN A 86 25.86 -4.59 4.45
CA GLN A 86 26.25 -5.63 5.41
C GLN A 86 25.21 -6.74 5.44
N LEU A 87 23.93 -6.40 5.49
CA LEU A 87 22.82 -7.36 5.42
C LEU A 87 22.90 -8.21 4.15
N ILE A 88 23.05 -7.59 2.97
CA ILE A 88 23.18 -8.29 1.68
C ILE A 88 24.35 -9.28 1.69
N ARG A 89 25.48 -8.93 2.32
CA ARG A 89 26.67 -9.79 2.36
C ARG A 89 26.59 -10.92 3.38
N GLN A 90 25.78 -10.73 4.42
CA GLN A 90 25.61 -11.73 5.50
C GLN A 90 24.50 -12.74 5.21
N SER A 91 23.54 -12.35 4.36
CA SER A 91 22.46 -13.21 3.89
C SER A 91 22.69 -13.49 2.40
N ASP A 92 22.37 -14.67 1.93
CA ASP A 92 22.50 -15.03 0.50
C ASP A 92 21.43 -14.32 -0.34
N VAL A 93 21.55 -12.98 -0.48
CA VAL A 93 20.57 -12.14 -1.16
C VAL A 93 20.76 -12.25 -2.67
N ILE A 94 19.86 -12.98 -3.31
CA ILE A 94 19.88 -13.19 -4.77
C ILE A 94 19.20 -12.07 -5.57
N ALA A 95 18.26 -11.34 -4.95
CA ALA A 95 17.56 -10.22 -5.57
C ALA A 95 17.04 -9.23 -4.54
N ALA A 96 16.85 -7.99 -4.98
CA ALA A 96 16.22 -6.92 -4.19
C ALA A 96 15.05 -6.30 -4.93
N VAL A 97 14.00 -5.87 -4.18
CA VAL A 97 12.84 -5.19 -4.75
C VAL A 97 12.55 -3.90 -3.98
N CYS A 98 12.40 -2.78 -4.68
CA CYS A 98 12.05 -1.48 -4.13
C CYS A 98 10.63 -1.08 -4.52
N PHE A 99 9.79 -0.72 -3.53
CA PHE A 99 8.42 -0.24 -3.74
C PHE A 99 8.26 1.27 -3.56
N GLY A 100 9.34 1.98 -3.27
CA GLY A 100 9.33 3.40 -3.00
C GLY A 100 9.54 3.73 -1.51
N GLY A 101 9.46 5.02 -1.20
CA GLY A 101 9.75 5.50 0.15
C GLY A 101 11.25 5.67 0.42
N TYR A 102 11.55 6.03 1.67
CA TYR A 102 12.92 6.44 2.05
C TYR A 102 13.92 5.28 2.12
N THR A 103 13.43 4.06 2.31
CA THR A 103 14.25 2.84 2.41
C THR A 103 14.64 2.26 1.06
N SER A 104 13.94 2.62 -0.02
CA SER A 104 14.27 2.16 -1.37
C SER A 104 15.61 2.69 -1.87
N VAL A 105 15.95 3.94 -1.54
CA VAL A 105 17.23 4.53 -1.99
C VAL A 105 18.44 3.84 -1.37
N PRO A 106 18.51 3.63 -0.04
CA PRO A 106 19.58 2.84 0.56
C PRO A 106 19.71 1.43 -0.01
N LEU A 107 18.58 0.72 -0.20
CA LEU A 107 18.60 -0.63 -0.78
C LEU A 107 19.12 -0.61 -2.22
N ALA A 108 18.67 0.33 -3.05
CA ALA A 108 19.13 0.43 -4.43
C ALA A 108 20.63 0.72 -4.54
N LEU A 109 21.16 1.63 -3.70
CA LEU A 109 22.60 1.92 -3.65
C LEU A 109 23.41 0.74 -3.12
N ALA A 110 22.90 0.04 -2.11
CA ALA A 110 23.54 -1.16 -1.60
C ALA A 110 23.56 -2.27 -2.66
N ALA A 111 22.44 -2.57 -3.30
CA ALA A 111 22.32 -3.55 -4.38
C ALA A 111 23.29 -3.25 -5.54
N ARG A 112 23.32 -1.98 -5.98
CA ARG A 112 24.29 -1.56 -7.03
C ARG A 112 25.74 -1.86 -6.65
N THR A 113 26.12 -1.60 -5.39
CA THR A 113 27.52 -1.75 -4.93
C THR A 113 27.89 -3.18 -4.56
N THR A 114 26.92 -4.07 -4.41
CA THR A 114 27.11 -5.51 -4.17
C THR A 114 26.93 -6.38 -5.42
N GLY A 115 26.43 -5.77 -6.52
CA GLY A 115 26.09 -6.51 -7.74
C GLY A 115 24.79 -7.29 -7.65
N THR A 116 23.97 -7.04 -6.60
CA THR A 116 22.67 -7.70 -6.40
C THR A 116 21.65 -7.21 -7.41
N PRO A 117 20.97 -8.08 -8.18
CA PRO A 117 19.90 -7.70 -9.08
C PRO A 117 18.79 -6.92 -8.36
N LEU A 118 18.37 -5.79 -8.95
CA LEU A 118 17.33 -4.93 -8.37
C LEU A 118 16.15 -4.78 -9.32
N VAL A 119 14.95 -4.93 -8.79
CA VAL A 119 13.69 -4.54 -9.43
C VAL A 119 13.09 -3.37 -8.67
N VAL A 120 12.51 -2.40 -9.37
CA VAL A 120 11.71 -1.33 -8.78
C VAL A 120 10.25 -1.53 -9.18
N HIS A 121 9.32 -1.38 -8.26
CA HIS A 121 7.89 -1.35 -8.54
C HIS A 121 7.34 0.07 -8.32
N GLU A 122 6.65 0.60 -9.34
CA GLU A 122 5.99 1.91 -9.29
C GLU A 122 4.48 1.77 -9.30
N GLN A 123 3.82 2.25 -8.25
CA GLN A 123 2.39 2.13 -8.03
C GLN A 123 1.59 3.27 -8.68
N ASN A 124 2.23 4.40 -8.97
CA ASN A 124 1.56 5.62 -9.43
C ASN A 124 1.75 5.84 -10.92
N ALA A 125 0.80 6.52 -11.54
CA ALA A 125 0.91 6.96 -12.93
C ALA A 125 2.03 7.99 -13.13
N VAL A 126 2.35 8.77 -12.08
CA VAL A 126 3.50 9.70 -12.05
C VAL A 126 4.55 9.13 -11.11
N PRO A 127 5.71 8.71 -11.62
CA PRO A 127 6.73 8.06 -10.81
C PRO A 127 7.28 8.91 -9.68
N GLY A 128 7.39 8.28 -8.50
CA GLY A 128 7.97 8.89 -7.31
C GLY A 128 9.48 9.16 -7.45
N ARG A 129 9.97 10.21 -6.78
CA ARG A 129 11.40 10.60 -6.84
C ARG A 129 12.34 9.49 -6.37
N ALA A 130 11.95 8.75 -5.33
CA ALA A 130 12.75 7.64 -4.82
C ALA A 130 12.88 6.52 -5.87
N ASN A 131 11.77 6.17 -6.54
CA ASN A 131 11.75 5.16 -7.59
C ASN A 131 12.52 5.59 -8.83
N LYS A 132 12.44 6.87 -9.24
CA LYS A 132 13.28 7.42 -10.33
C LYS A 132 14.77 7.34 -10.01
N LEU A 133 15.15 7.53 -8.75
CA LEU A 133 16.55 7.39 -8.34
C LEU A 133 16.97 5.92 -8.29
N ALA A 134 16.16 5.06 -7.69
CA ALA A 134 16.43 3.63 -7.56
C ALA A 134 16.50 2.92 -8.93
N SER A 135 15.68 3.34 -9.90
CA SER A 135 15.62 2.71 -11.23
C SER A 135 16.95 2.80 -11.99
N ARG A 136 17.80 3.79 -11.67
CA ARG A 136 19.16 3.90 -12.28
C ARG A 136 20.09 2.74 -11.92
N ALA A 137 19.74 1.98 -10.89
CA ALA A 137 20.47 0.79 -10.47
C ALA A 137 19.66 -0.50 -10.76
N ALA A 138 18.44 -0.37 -11.27
CA ALA A 138 17.55 -1.51 -11.46
C ALA A 138 17.78 -2.23 -12.78
N ALA A 139 17.62 -3.53 -12.79
CA ALA A 139 17.55 -4.36 -13.99
C ALA A 139 16.22 -4.17 -14.74
N ALA A 140 15.15 -3.88 -14.00
CA ALA A 140 13.83 -3.58 -14.56
C ALA A 140 12.98 -2.75 -13.58
N VAL A 141 11.98 -2.07 -14.14
CA VAL A 141 10.92 -1.39 -13.37
C VAL A 141 9.58 -2.03 -13.73
N ALA A 142 8.91 -2.58 -12.75
CA ALA A 142 7.52 -3.01 -12.85
C ALA A 142 6.62 -1.78 -12.66
N VAL A 143 5.70 -1.52 -13.58
CA VAL A 143 4.82 -0.35 -13.52
C VAL A 143 3.36 -0.77 -13.44
N THR A 144 2.59 -0.03 -12.64
CA THR A 144 1.13 -0.21 -12.56
C THR A 144 0.42 0.38 -13.76
N PHE A 145 0.92 1.48 -14.31
CA PHE A 145 0.34 2.23 -15.42
C PHE A 145 1.38 2.44 -16.52
N GLU A 146 1.00 2.29 -17.79
CA GLU A 146 1.89 2.50 -18.94
C GLU A 146 2.54 3.90 -18.94
N GLN A 147 1.75 4.93 -18.57
CA GLN A 147 2.24 6.31 -18.52
C GLN A 147 3.43 6.51 -17.57
N ALA A 148 3.57 5.64 -16.57
CA ALA A 148 4.70 5.72 -15.65
C ALA A 148 6.03 5.38 -16.32
N ALA A 149 6.01 4.59 -17.40
CA ALA A 149 7.21 4.13 -18.09
C ALA A 149 8.09 5.29 -18.59
N ASP A 150 7.48 6.36 -19.10
CA ASP A 150 8.18 7.56 -19.61
C ASP A 150 9.09 8.22 -18.56
N GLY A 151 8.75 8.03 -17.28
CA GLY A 151 9.50 8.60 -16.17
C GLY A 151 10.81 7.88 -15.82
N PHE A 152 11.11 6.74 -16.46
CA PHE A 152 12.27 5.89 -16.16
C PHE A 152 13.35 5.87 -17.25
N GLY A 153 13.17 6.68 -18.30
CA GLY A 153 14.15 6.84 -19.38
C GLY A 153 14.43 5.52 -20.11
N SER A 154 15.70 5.10 -20.19
CA SER A 154 16.10 3.87 -20.90
C SER A 154 16.01 2.60 -20.05
N THR A 155 15.62 2.68 -18.78
CA THR A 155 15.47 1.50 -17.92
C THR A 155 14.32 0.63 -18.45
N ARG A 156 14.54 -0.68 -18.58
CA ARG A 156 13.50 -1.61 -19.01
C ARG A 156 12.28 -1.50 -18.08
N THR A 157 11.11 -1.26 -18.65
CA THR A 157 9.82 -1.23 -17.93
C THR A 157 8.96 -2.42 -18.33
N VAL A 158 8.17 -2.92 -17.38
CA VAL A 158 7.21 -4.00 -17.59
C VAL A 158 5.89 -3.61 -16.94
N LEU A 159 4.79 -3.63 -17.68
CA LEU A 159 3.45 -3.40 -17.14
C LEU A 159 3.00 -4.65 -16.39
N THR A 160 2.89 -4.55 -15.07
CA THR A 160 2.51 -5.67 -14.19
C THR A 160 1.18 -5.43 -13.46
N GLY A 161 0.68 -4.20 -13.47
CA GLY A 161 -0.35 -3.79 -12.53
C GLY A 161 0.21 -3.59 -11.11
N ASN A 162 -0.68 -3.29 -10.17
CA ASN A 162 -0.33 -3.13 -8.77
C ASN A 162 -0.57 -4.44 -8.00
N PRO A 163 0.44 -4.97 -7.28
CA PRO A 163 0.23 -6.14 -6.44
C PRO A 163 -0.84 -5.87 -5.38
N VAL A 164 -1.83 -6.73 -5.31
CA VAL A 164 -2.96 -6.64 -4.38
C VAL A 164 -2.82 -7.74 -3.34
N ARG A 165 -2.96 -7.37 -2.07
CA ARG A 165 -2.91 -8.33 -0.96
C ARG A 165 -4.03 -9.38 -1.11
N PRO A 166 -3.80 -10.65 -0.72
CA PRO A 166 -4.76 -11.74 -0.90
C PRO A 166 -6.17 -11.41 -0.37
N GLY A 167 -6.32 -10.81 0.79
CA GLY A 167 -7.61 -10.46 1.37
C GLY A 167 -8.39 -9.30 0.70
N LEU A 168 -7.97 -8.83 -0.48
CA LEU A 168 -8.74 -7.88 -1.32
C LEU A 168 -9.32 -8.52 -2.58
N LEU A 169 -8.86 -9.71 -2.90
CA LEU A 169 -9.43 -10.47 -4.00
C LEU A 169 -10.50 -11.41 -3.44
N PRO A 170 -11.62 -11.62 -4.16
CA PRO A 170 -12.59 -12.62 -3.79
C PRO A 170 -11.89 -13.97 -3.59
N ASP A 171 -12.15 -14.60 -2.47
CA ASP A 171 -11.72 -15.98 -2.24
C ASP A 171 -12.60 -16.91 -3.10
N ALA A 172 -12.15 -17.12 -4.32
CA ALA A 172 -12.82 -17.95 -5.31
C ALA A 172 -11.93 -19.14 -5.66
N ALA A 173 -12.47 -20.35 -5.57
CA ALA A 173 -11.78 -21.55 -6.02
C ALA A 173 -11.59 -21.53 -7.56
N PRO A 174 -10.54 -22.18 -8.09
CA PRO A 174 -10.36 -22.29 -9.53
C PRO A 174 -11.59 -22.90 -10.21
N GLY A 175 -12.22 -22.12 -11.12
CA GLY A 175 -13.43 -22.54 -11.84
C GLY A 175 -14.76 -22.25 -11.12
N GLU A 176 -14.73 -21.60 -9.94
CA GLU A 176 -15.95 -21.15 -9.26
C GLU A 176 -16.65 -20.05 -10.07
N ASP A 177 -17.99 -20.10 -10.10
CA ASP A 177 -18.79 -19.07 -10.75
C ASP A 177 -18.67 -17.73 -10.01
N LEU A 178 -18.07 -16.75 -10.66
CA LEU A 178 -17.88 -15.41 -10.10
C LEU A 178 -19.19 -14.69 -9.75
N VAL A 179 -20.32 -15.07 -10.37
CA VAL A 179 -21.63 -14.51 -10.03
C VAL A 179 -22.07 -15.03 -8.67
N ALA A 180 -21.89 -16.33 -8.41
CA ALA A 180 -22.19 -16.96 -7.12
C ALA A 180 -21.27 -16.40 -6.01
N VAL A 181 -19.97 -16.26 -6.29
CA VAL A 181 -19.00 -15.63 -5.36
C VAL A 181 -19.42 -14.22 -4.98
N ARG A 182 -19.77 -13.39 -5.96
CA ARG A 182 -20.26 -12.03 -5.72
C ARG A 182 -21.54 -11.98 -4.91
N ALA A 183 -22.48 -12.88 -5.17
CA ALA A 183 -23.73 -12.96 -4.41
C ALA A 183 -23.45 -13.28 -2.93
N ARG A 184 -22.61 -14.29 -2.67
CA ARG A 184 -22.18 -14.67 -1.31
C ARG A 184 -21.50 -13.52 -0.58
N LEU A 185 -20.52 -12.87 -1.22
CA LEU A 185 -19.80 -11.73 -0.64
C LEU A 185 -20.73 -10.54 -0.38
N ARG A 186 -21.70 -10.31 -1.27
CA ARG A 186 -22.72 -9.26 -1.06
C ARG A 186 -23.55 -9.51 0.19
N ASP A 187 -24.03 -10.74 0.39
CA ASP A 187 -24.84 -11.08 1.57
C ASP A 187 -24.01 -10.96 2.85
N GLU A 188 -22.74 -11.39 2.81
CA GLU A 188 -21.81 -11.20 3.92
C GLU A 188 -21.54 -9.71 4.20
N ALA A 189 -21.34 -8.89 3.16
CA ALA A 189 -21.16 -7.44 3.30
C ALA A 189 -22.38 -6.76 3.92
N LEU A 190 -23.60 -7.12 3.46
CA LEU A 190 -24.84 -6.59 4.00
C LEU A 190 -24.95 -6.88 5.50
N SER A 191 -24.65 -8.11 5.90
CA SER A 191 -24.67 -8.53 7.30
C SER A 191 -23.58 -7.86 8.13
N THR A 192 -22.34 -7.84 7.62
CA THR A 192 -21.16 -7.32 8.34
C THR A 192 -21.28 -5.84 8.62
N PHE A 193 -21.74 -5.08 7.65
CA PHE A 193 -21.82 -3.61 7.76
C PHE A 193 -23.24 -3.10 8.09
N GLY A 194 -24.20 -3.97 8.36
CA GLY A 194 -25.57 -3.54 8.64
C GLY A 194 -26.24 -2.81 7.47
N LEU A 195 -25.89 -3.18 6.25
CA LEU A 195 -26.44 -2.60 5.02
C LEU A 195 -27.79 -3.24 4.66
N ARG A 196 -28.61 -2.53 3.89
CA ARG A 196 -29.93 -2.97 3.44
C ARG A 196 -29.85 -3.56 2.04
N PRO A 197 -30.48 -4.72 1.77
CA PRO A 197 -30.41 -5.40 0.49
C PRO A 197 -31.14 -4.68 -0.65
N ASP A 198 -32.13 -3.85 -0.32
CA ASP A 198 -33.01 -3.09 -1.23
C ASP A 198 -32.45 -1.73 -1.63
N ARG A 199 -31.25 -1.36 -1.13
CA ARG A 199 -30.64 -0.05 -1.42
C ARG A 199 -29.37 -0.18 -2.24
N ARG A 200 -29.07 0.87 -3.00
CA ARG A 200 -27.78 1.01 -3.69
C ARG A 200 -26.75 1.54 -2.72
N THR A 201 -25.62 0.86 -2.59
CA THR A 201 -24.54 1.23 -1.70
C THR A 201 -23.54 2.15 -2.40
N LEU A 202 -23.27 3.29 -1.78
CA LEU A 202 -22.13 4.14 -2.10
C LEU A 202 -21.05 3.90 -1.04
N LEU A 203 -19.95 3.26 -1.43
CA LEU A 203 -18.76 3.14 -0.60
C LEU A 203 -17.89 4.38 -0.79
N VAL A 204 -17.59 5.07 0.32
CA VAL A 204 -16.70 6.23 0.33
C VAL A 204 -15.57 6.01 1.32
N PHE A 205 -14.34 6.15 0.85
CA PHE A 205 -13.16 6.01 1.70
C PHE A 205 -12.01 6.90 1.24
N GLY A 206 -11.17 7.28 2.20
CA GLY A 206 -9.86 7.88 1.98
C GLY A 206 -8.74 6.88 2.31
N GLY A 207 -7.52 7.36 2.51
CA GLY A 207 -6.46 6.52 3.08
C GLY A 207 -6.73 6.23 4.57
N SER A 208 -5.92 5.36 5.21
CA SER A 208 -6.05 4.95 6.61
C SER A 208 -6.11 6.10 7.63
N GLN A 209 -5.59 7.28 7.28
CA GLN A 209 -5.64 8.49 8.11
C GLN A 209 -6.86 9.37 7.82
N GLY A 210 -7.67 9.01 6.82
CA GLY A 210 -8.80 9.78 6.32
C GLY A 210 -8.44 10.83 5.29
N ALA A 211 -9.47 11.27 4.56
CA ALA A 211 -9.39 12.33 3.56
C ALA A 211 -10.44 13.41 3.88
N ARG A 212 -10.06 14.38 4.74
CA ARG A 212 -10.98 15.40 5.25
C ARG A 212 -11.81 16.09 4.18
N GLN A 213 -11.22 16.36 3.01
CA GLN A 213 -11.96 17.00 1.90
C GLN A 213 -13.05 16.08 1.33
N ILE A 214 -12.77 14.78 1.20
CA ILE A 214 -13.77 13.80 0.74
C ILE A 214 -14.88 13.68 1.78
N ASN A 215 -14.52 13.54 3.06
CA ASN A 215 -15.49 13.40 4.14
C ASN A 215 -16.44 14.60 4.21
N ARG A 216 -15.91 15.83 4.13
CA ARG A 216 -16.71 17.07 4.13
C ARG A 216 -17.54 17.22 2.86
N ALA A 217 -17.00 16.85 1.70
CA ALA A 217 -17.74 16.93 0.45
C ALA A 217 -18.95 15.99 0.45
N LEU A 218 -18.78 14.78 0.99
CA LEU A 218 -19.84 13.80 1.10
C LEU A 218 -20.96 14.28 2.03
N THR A 219 -20.63 14.65 3.28
CA THR A 219 -21.63 15.14 4.24
C THR A 219 -22.35 16.41 3.74
N GLY A 220 -21.64 17.32 3.07
CA GLY A 220 -22.22 18.53 2.49
C GLY A 220 -23.06 18.32 1.23
N ALA A 221 -22.97 17.14 0.59
CA ALA A 221 -23.72 16.83 -0.63
C ALA A 221 -25.11 16.22 -0.37
N VAL A 222 -25.36 15.69 0.82
CA VAL A 222 -26.56 14.87 1.14
C VAL A 222 -27.87 15.61 0.87
N GLY A 223 -27.97 16.87 1.25
CA GLY A 223 -29.18 17.69 1.02
C GLY A 223 -29.49 17.95 -0.44
N ARG A 224 -28.62 17.55 -1.39
CA ARG A 224 -28.83 17.69 -2.85
C ARG A 224 -29.28 16.39 -3.52
N TRP A 225 -29.38 15.29 -2.78
CA TRP A 225 -29.73 13.99 -3.35
C TRP A 225 -31.24 13.87 -3.54
N THR A 226 -31.63 13.41 -4.71
CA THR A 226 -33.04 13.42 -5.13
C THR A 226 -33.84 12.22 -4.64
N ARG A 227 -33.21 11.13 -4.28
CA ARG A 227 -33.84 9.89 -3.78
C ARG A 227 -32.98 9.24 -2.72
N PRO A 228 -32.77 9.91 -1.56
CA PRO A 228 -31.89 9.41 -0.53
C PRO A 228 -32.36 8.09 0.08
N GLU A 229 -33.68 7.82 0.05
CA GLU A 229 -34.29 6.59 0.55
C GLU A 229 -33.92 5.33 -0.29
N GLU A 230 -33.51 5.48 -1.53
CA GLU A 230 -33.03 4.38 -2.38
C GLU A 230 -31.53 4.10 -2.21
N LEU A 231 -30.84 4.97 -1.46
CA LEU A 231 -29.38 4.93 -1.30
C LEU A 231 -29.00 4.55 0.12
N GLN A 232 -27.81 4.03 0.25
CA GLN A 232 -27.10 3.90 1.51
C GLN A 232 -25.62 4.23 1.32
N VAL A 233 -24.99 4.69 2.39
CA VAL A 233 -23.58 5.06 2.39
C VAL A 233 -22.84 4.18 3.39
N LEU A 234 -21.74 3.58 2.95
CA LEU A 234 -20.72 3.02 3.81
C LEU A 234 -19.50 3.94 3.74
N HIS A 235 -19.21 4.64 4.83
CA HIS A 235 -18.19 5.69 4.87
C HIS A 235 -17.04 5.33 5.79
N ALA A 236 -15.87 4.95 5.23
CA ALA A 236 -14.63 4.80 5.98
C ALA A 236 -13.90 6.15 6.09
N THR A 237 -13.98 6.74 7.25
CA THR A 237 -13.59 8.13 7.51
C THR A 237 -12.10 8.34 7.77
N GLY A 238 -11.39 7.28 8.19
CA GLY A 238 -10.00 7.30 8.63
C GLY A 238 -9.82 7.84 10.06
N SER A 239 -8.79 7.34 10.74
CA SER A 239 -8.58 7.53 12.18
C SER A 239 -8.44 8.98 12.63
N ARG A 240 -7.94 9.88 11.78
CA ARG A 240 -7.74 11.29 12.18
C ARG A 240 -8.96 12.17 12.03
N THR A 241 -9.95 11.71 11.28
CA THR A 241 -11.13 12.52 10.91
C THR A 241 -12.44 11.84 11.27
N HIS A 242 -12.38 10.74 12.02
CA HIS A 242 -13.54 9.94 12.38
C HIS A 242 -14.56 10.76 13.19
N ASP A 243 -14.16 11.25 14.35
CA ASP A 243 -15.06 11.96 15.27
C ASP A 243 -15.66 13.23 14.62
N GLU A 244 -14.84 14.00 13.88
CA GLU A 244 -15.31 15.17 13.12
C GLU A 244 -16.38 14.77 12.08
N THR A 245 -16.18 13.60 11.45
CA THR A 245 -17.09 13.14 10.38
C THR A 245 -18.38 12.55 10.95
N VAL A 246 -18.31 11.82 12.07
CA VAL A 246 -19.49 11.34 12.78
C VAL A 246 -20.37 12.51 13.20
N ALA A 247 -19.78 13.52 13.86
CA ALA A 247 -20.50 14.73 14.26
C ALA A 247 -21.14 15.47 13.05
N ALA A 248 -20.44 15.49 11.91
CA ALA A 248 -20.97 16.11 10.68
C ALA A 248 -22.16 15.31 10.13
N TRP A 249 -22.15 13.98 10.21
CA TRP A 249 -23.29 13.14 9.84
C TRP A 249 -24.49 13.33 10.78
N GLU A 250 -24.26 13.43 12.08
CA GLU A 250 -25.33 13.70 13.07
C GLU A 250 -26.01 15.05 12.87
N ALA A 251 -25.27 16.04 12.36
CA ALA A 251 -25.78 17.39 12.12
C ALA A 251 -26.57 17.56 10.83
N VAL A 252 -26.59 16.58 9.92
CA VAL A 252 -27.25 16.65 8.61
C VAL A 252 -28.55 15.85 8.62
N GLU A 253 -29.63 16.44 8.06
CA GLU A 253 -30.86 15.71 7.79
C GLU A 253 -30.66 14.70 6.64
N HIS A 254 -30.85 13.41 6.92
CA HIS A 254 -30.54 12.34 5.99
C HIS A 254 -31.64 12.06 4.95
N GLY A 255 -32.86 12.61 5.10
CA GLY A 255 -33.95 12.42 4.15
C GLY A 255 -34.31 10.95 3.86
N GLY A 256 -34.10 10.06 4.82
CA GLY A 256 -34.28 8.61 4.64
C GLY A 256 -33.05 7.84 4.15
N LEU A 257 -31.91 8.51 3.90
CA LEU A 257 -30.62 7.86 3.60
C LEU A 257 -30.19 6.97 4.77
N HIS A 258 -29.78 5.75 4.48
CA HIS A 258 -29.13 4.88 5.48
C HIS A 258 -27.62 5.12 5.44
N VAL A 259 -27.02 5.45 6.59
CA VAL A 259 -25.60 5.79 6.68
C VAL A 259 -24.93 4.87 7.70
N VAL A 260 -23.85 4.25 7.27
CA VAL A 260 -22.94 3.48 8.13
C VAL A 260 -21.59 4.17 8.10
N VAL A 261 -21.09 4.53 9.27
CA VAL A 261 -19.81 5.24 9.42
C VAL A 261 -18.83 4.35 10.17
N GLU A 262 -17.73 4.05 9.51
CA GLU A 262 -16.63 3.26 10.05
C GLU A 262 -15.35 4.09 10.13
N GLU A 263 -14.55 3.89 11.15
CA GLU A 263 -13.21 4.48 11.19
C GLU A 263 -12.32 3.87 10.10
N PHE A 264 -12.37 2.54 9.97
CA PHE A 264 -11.55 1.77 9.04
C PHE A 264 -12.27 0.47 8.65
N ILE A 265 -12.29 0.19 7.35
CA ILE A 265 -12.81 -1.07 6.81
C ILE A 265 -11.63 -2.03 6.59
N SER A 266 -11.56 -3.08 7.37
CA SER A 266 -10.55 -4.14 7.23
C SER A 266 -10.92 -5.15 6.14
N ARG A 267 -12.21 -5.49 6.03
CA ARG A 267 -12.79 -6.42 5.07
C ARG A 267 -13.16 -5.66 3.77
N MET A 268 -12.13 -5.18 3.06
CA MET A 268 -12.29 -4.51 1.76
C MET A 268 -12.54 -5.49 0.59
N ASP A 269 -12.56 -6.77 0.86
CA ASP A 269 -12.96 -7.85 -0.03
C ASP A 269 -14.48 -7.94 -0.20
N LEU A 270 -15.21 -7.43 0.77
CA LEU A 270 -16.66 -7.34 0.79
C LEU A 270 -17.18 -6.07 0.12
#